data_9e6f52ee0f742d294890cf0170dbb66e
#
_entry.id   9e6f52ee0f742d294890cf0170dbb66e
#
_cell.length_a   1.000
_cell.length_b   1.000
_cell.length_c   1.000
_cell.angle_alpha   90.00
_cell.angle_beta   90.00
_cell.angle_gamma   90.00
#
_symmetry.space_group_name_H-M   'P 1'
#
loop_
_entity.id
_entity.type
_entity.pdbx_description
1 polymer ?
#
loop_
_entity_poly.entity_id
_entity_poly.type
_entity_poly.pdbx_seq_one_letter_code
_entity_poly.pdbx_strand_id
1 'polypeptide(L)'
;MKTCYARAINMALCLSTLAAASIATAQEAPTVNAVLEKEDVAVGEPFVFQLQVNNVDEAETPDLAELTRDFTVTFEGNRRNNSESISFINGRTTRVVSRQYLMTYRLAAKRVGRIEIPSITLRAEGQTLTTTPLTVNASPPEPVDNFKLTTSLSKTSCYVGEPIAMTTTYYIGDPVRDVVFSLPVLSSPDFNTEVMVIDRRPDREYIGIMINNQEVVAEKGEARSNGASIVTITFMHVLVPKTAGEIAIPQSTAAAQAVVTQRRSRSPFDNISPFGSRDQTKSVVVQTDPITLSVKPVPEEGKPANFSGLIGEFSISTAATPAEVSVGDPITLTVAVEGPTYLRHFELPPLQQQAALAERFRIPEEMAPGRAEDNRKIFTQTIRAQSPEVTEIPPIELSYFDTTTGRYEMARSNPIPLKVRVTQVVTASDAEGFRPQAETIEHVAVNEGIAHNFTELDALDPQRFGPDVWMRSASSWLILLLPPIAWGALAGTLLVRRLGGFRPKGRARKLARVQLGVALAEEGQDHGKALQSLRNYLASKLDARASALTFADVERPLRAQGASDATLETLKQIFDECEAHHYAGGGGNPAVEVSARMLECADALEKEIG
;
A
#
# COMPACT_ATOMS: atom_id res chain seq x y z
N MET A 1 18.09 -45.08 67.33
CA MET A 1 17.55 -43.72 67.07
C MET A 1 18.09 -43.02 65.85
N LYS A 2 19.14 -43.49 65.14
CA LYS A 2 19.69 -42.82 63.94
C LYS A 2 19.05 -43.26 62.58
N THR A 3 18.32 -44.36 62.57
CA THR A 3 17.67 -44.91 61.36
C THR A 3 16.24 -44.43 61.08
N CYS A 4 15.55 -43.84 62.08
CA CYS A 4 14.21 -43.27 61.89
C CYS A 4 14.24 -41.86 61.31
N TYR A 5 15.29 -41.07 61.57
CA TYR A 5 15.40 -39.71 61.03
C TYR A 5 15.70 -39.66 59.53
N ALA A 6 16.44 -40.61 58.98
CA ALA A 6 16.76 -40.69 57.57
C ALA A 6 15.54 -41.07 56.69
N ARG A 7 14.57 -41.83 57.24
CA ARG A 7 13.34 -42.18 56.53
C ARG A 7 12.31 -41.05 56.53
N ALA A 8 12.27 -40.20 57.57
CA ALA A 8 11.40 -39.04 57.64
C ALA A 8 11.81 -37.91 56.69
N ILE A 9 13.14 -37.71 56.52
CA ILE A 9 13.67 -36.69 55.59
C ILE A 9 13.47 -37.11 54.14
N ASN A 10 13.65 -38.38 53.77
CA ASN A 10 13.38 -38.86 52.41
C ASN A 10 11.87 -38.88 52.08
N MET A 11 10.98 -39.06 53.01
CA MET A 11 9.53 -39.00 52.81
C MET A 11 9.03 -37.55 52.68
N ALA A 12 9.66 -36.59 53.36
CA ALA A 12 9.39 -35.16 53.21
C ALA A 12 9.93 -34.61 51.89
N LEU A 13 11.06 -35.13 51.38
CA LEU A 13 11.63 -34.73 50.09
C LEU A 13 10.83 -35.32 48.91
N CYS A 14 10.23 -36.51 49.03
CA CYS A 14 9.35 -37.08 48.03
C CYS A 14 7.95 -36.42 48.00
N LEU A 15 7.45 -35.89 49.13
CA LEU A 15 6.18 -35.14 49.12
C LEU A 15 6.33 -33.71 48.61
N SER A 16 7.53 -33.11 48.68
CA SER A 16 7.76 -31.77 48.11
C SER A 16 7.99 -31.77 46.59
N THR A 17 8.33 -32.92 45.98
CA THR A 17 8.45 -33.08 44.54
C THR A 17 7.13 -33.43 43.84
N LEU A 18 6.08 -33.84 44.57
CA LEU A 18 4.74 -34.10 44.04
C LEU A 18 3.83 -32.87 44.08
N ALA A 19 4.21 -31.78 44.73
CA ALA A 19 3.42 -30.55 44.79
C ALA A 19 3.78 -29.49 43.73
N ALA A 20 4.75 -29.79 42.88
CA ALA A 20 4.94 -29.10 41.59
C ALA A 20 4.05 -29.77 40.52
N ALA A 21 2.79 -30.03 40.84
CA ALA A 21 1.78 -30.30 39.85
C ALA A 21 1.68 -29.06 38.97
N SER A 22 2.28 -29.16 37.81
CA SER A 22 2.17 -28.26 36.69
C SER A 22 0.74 -27.76 36.62
N ILE A 23 0.53 -26.47 36.85
CA ILE A 23 -0.63 -25.78 36.32
C ILE A 23 -0.36 -25.79 34.81
N ALA A 24 -0.63 -26.95 34.18
CA ALA A 24 -0.82 -27.01 32.76
C ALA A 24 -2.05 -26.14 32.52
N THR A 25 -1.82 -24.89 32.13
CA THR A 25 -2.86 -24.14 31.45
C THR A 25 -3.23 -25.02 30.26
N ALA A 26 -4.40 -25.64 30.30
CA ALA A 26 -4.93 -26.37 29.17
C ALA A 26 -5.07 -25.33 28.04
N GLN A 27 -4.06 -25.29 27.18
CA GLN A 27 -4.12 -24.52 25.96
C GLN A 27 -5.16 -25.23 25.11
N GLU A 28 -6.30 -24.60 24.88
CA GLU A 28 -7.34 -25.16 24.01
C GLU A 28 -6.73 -25.49 22.64
N ALA A 29 -7.06 -26.68 22.13
CA ALA A 29 -6.55 -27.14 20.84
C ALA A 29 -6.89 -26.14 19.72
N PRO A 30 -6.02 -25.96 18.75
CA PRO A 30 -6.31 -25.16 17.57
C PRO A 30 -7.57 -25.65 16.85
N THR A 31 -8.42 -24.72 16.44
CA THR A 31 -9.63 -25.02 15.66
C THR A 31 -9.73 -24.06 14.48
N VAL A 32 -10.36 -24.51 13.38
CA VAL A 32 -10.62 -23.67 12.22
C VAL A 32 -12.10 -23.63 11.90
N ASN A 33 -12.61 -22.44 11.64
CA ASN A 33 -13.98 -22.21 11.16
C ASN A 33 -13.92 -21.39 9.86
N ALA A 34 -14.76 -21.78 8.90
CA ALA A 34 -15.01 -21.00 7.70
C ALA A 34 -16.32 -20.22 7.87
N VAL A 35 -16.30 -18.93 7.51
CA VAL A 35 -17.46 -18.03 7.67
C VAL A 35 -17.67 -17.28 6.36
N LEU A 36 -18.94 -17.20 5.94
CA LEU A 36 -19.39 -16.38 4.81
C LEU A 36 -20.11 -15.14 5.32
N GLU A 37 -19.89 -14.02 4.66
CA GLU A 37 -20.66 -12.79 4.86
C GLU A 37 -22.12 -12.97 4.42
N LYS A 38 -22.32 -13.68 3.29
CA LYS A 38 -23.61 -13.94 2.64
C LYS A 38 -23.64 -15.34 2.08
N GLU A 39 -24.79 -16.00 2.13
CA GLU A 39 -25.03 -17.29 1.50
C GLU A 39 -25.73 -17.14 0.14
N ASP A 40 -26.55 -16.09 -0.04
CA ASP A 40 -27.23 -15.75 -1.28
C ASP A 40 -26.53 -14.56 -1.95
N VAL A 41 -26.03 -14.76 -3.16
CA VAL A 41 -25.26 -13.76 -3.91
C VAL A 41 -25.68 -13.74 -5.38
N ALA A 42 -25.43 -12.63 -6.08
CA ALA A 42 -25.50 -12.63 -7.53
C ALA A 42 -24.20 -13.15 -8.15
N VAL A 43 -24.27 -13.72 -9.35
CA VAL A 43 -23.06 -14.09 -10.11
C VAL A 43 -22.20 -12.85 -10.36
N GLY A 44 -20.93 -12.92 -10.00
CA GLY A 44 -19.99 -11.80 -10.06
C GLY A 44 -20.08 -10.83 -8.87
N GLU A 45 -21.03 -11.00 -7.95
CA GLU A 45 -21.09 -10.22 -6.71
C GLU A 45 -19.97 -10.68 -5.77
N PRO A 46 -19.07 -9.76 -5.34
CA PRO A 46 -18.06 -10.08 -4.37
C PRO A 46 -18.65 -10.19 -2.96
N PHE A 47 -18.25 -11.21 -2.22
CA PHE A 47 -18.59 -11.39 -0.81
C PHE A 47 -17.37 -11.86 -0.02
N VAL A 48 -17.37 -11.58 1.28
CA VAL A 48 -16.25 -11.93 2.15
C VAL A 48 -16.36 -13.39 2.58
N PHE A 49 -15.27 -14.11 2.41
CA PHE A 49 -15.02 -15.44 2.95
C PHE A 49 -13.87 -15.36 3.94
N GLN A 50 -14.08 -15.82 5.15
CA GLN A 50 -13.11 -15.71 6.22
C GLN A 50 -12.80 -17.06 6.84
N LEU A 51 -11.51 -17.39 6.92
CA LEU A 51 -11.00 -18.50 7.70
C LEU A 51 -10.53 -17.99 9.06
N GLN A 52 -11.19 -18.46 10.11
CA GLN A 52 -10.94 -18.09 11.49
C GLN A 52 -10.23 -19.24 12.19
N VAL A 53 -8.93 -19.10 12.44
CA VAL A 53 -8.14 -20.10 13.14
C VAL A 53 -7.97 -19.64 14.58
N ASN A 54 -8.57 -20.38 15.51
CA ASN A 54 -8.57 -20.04 16.94
C ASN A 54 -7.42 -20.74 17.67
N ASN A 55 -6.97 -20.12 18.75
CA ASN A 55 -5.92 -20.58 19.65
C ASN A 55 -4.54 -20.70 18.99
N VAL A 56 -4.30 -19.91 17.93
CA VAL A 56 -3.01 -19.85 17.21
C VAL A 56 -2.57 -18.41 17.00
N ASP A 57 -1.27 -18.20 16.86
CA ASP A 57 -0.68 -16.91 16.50
C ASP A 57 -0.43 -16.78 15.00
N GLU A 58 -0.23 -17.92 14.30
CA GLU A 58 -0.02 -17.98 12.84
C GLU A 58 -0.59 -19.28 12.27
N ALA A 59 -1.00 -19.20 11.00
CA ALA A 59 -1.40 -20.35 10.19
C ALA A 59 -0.83 -20.24 8.78
N GLU A 60 -0.55 -21.39 8.19
CA GLU A 60 -0.11 -21.46 6.78
C GLU A 60 -1.26 -21.07 5.84
N THR A 61 -0.91 -20.45 4.71
CA THR A 61 -1.90 -20.13 3.67
C THR A 61 -2.44 -21.44 3.07
N PRO A 62 -3.77 -21.65 3.09
CA PRO A 62 -4.36 -22.86 2.52
C PRO A 62 -4.28 -22.88 1.00
N ASP A 63 -4.30 -24.08 0.42
CA ASP A 63 -4.51 -24.26 -1.01
C ASP A 63 -6.01 -24.09 -1.33
N LEU A 64 -6.33 -23.09 -2.15
CA LEU A 64 -7.68 -22.78 -2.60
C LEU A 64 -7.88 -23.03 -4.09
N ALA A 65 -7.01 -23.83 -4.74
CA ALA A 65 -7.07 -24.09 -6.17
C ALA A 65 -8.44 -24.68 -6.60
N GLU A 66 -9.04 -25.54 -5.78
CA GLU A 66 -10.36 -26.13 -6.06
C GLU A 66 -11.47 -25.06 -6.13
N LEU A 67 -11.37 -24.00 -5.32
CA LEU A 67 -12.35 -22.92 -5.34
C LEU A 67 -12.28 -22.10 -6.63
N THR A 68 -11.12 -22.03 -7.27
CA THR A 68 -10.93 -21.18 -8.47
C THR A 68 -11.74 -21.69 -9.66
N ARG A 69 -12.24 -22.92 -9.62
CA ARG A 69 -13.13 -23.45 -10.66
C ARG A 69 -14.48 -22.72 -10.67
N ASP A 70 -15.07 -22.52 -9.51
CA ASP A 70 -16.43 -22.01 -9.36
C ASP A 70 -16.49 -20.57 -8.87
N PHE A 71 -15.39 -20.06 -8.31
CA PHE A 71 -15.26 -18.71 -7.78
C PHE A 71 -14.05 -17.98 -8.33
N THR A 72 -14.13 -16.68 -8.46
CA THR A 72 -12.96 -15.81 -8.49
C THR A 72 -12.52 -15.62 -7.04
N VAL A 73 -11.24 -15.93 -6.73
CA VAL A 73 -10.69 -15.88 -5.37
C VAL A 73 -9.63 -14.79 -5.31
N THR A 74 -9.81 -13.82 -4.42
CA THR A 74 -8.84 -12.75 -4.17
C THR A 74 -8.48 -12.73 -2.69
N PHE A 75 -7.21 -12.82 -2.36
CA PHE A 75 -6.75 -12.69 -0.97
C PHE A 75 -6.71 -11.22 -0.58
N GLU A 76 -7.38 -10.84 0.53
CA GLU A 76 -7.43 -9.47 1.03
C GLU A 76 -6.41 -9.22 2.15
N GLY A 77 -6.01 -10.25 2.85
CA GLY A 77 -5.04 -10.15 3.91
C GLY A 77 -5.31 -11.06 5.08
N ASN A 78 -4.40 -11.01 6.04
CA ASN A 78 -4.53 -11.70 7.31
C ASN A 78 -4.46 -10.70 8.48
N ARG A 79 -5.08 -11.09 9.59
CA ARG A 79 -5.11 -10.28 10.81
C ARG A 79 -5.03 -11.17 12.05
N ARG A 80 -4.20 -10.77 13.01
CA ARG A 80 -4.21 -11.34 14.36
C ARG A 80 -5.20 -10.57 15.23
N ASN A 81 -6.06 -11.28 15.91
CA ASN A 81 -7.02 -10.73 16.87
C ASN A 81 -6.81 -11.40 18.21
N ASN A 82 -5.95 -10.83 19.04
CA ASN A 82 -5.66 -11.33 20.37
C ASN A 82 -6.42 -10.50 21.39
N SER A 83 -7.28 -11.15 22.19
CA SER A 83 -8.02 -10.52 23.26
C SER A 83 -7.71 -11.19 24.59
N GLU A 84 -7.57 -10.38 25.62
CA GLU A 84 -7.41 -10.83 27.00
C GLU A 84 -8.59 -10.36 27.82
N SER A 85 -9.30 -11.30 28.45
CA SER A 85 -10.40 -11.03 29.35
C SER A 85 -10.04 -11.51 30.75
N ILE A 86 -10.13 -10.61 31.72
CA ILE A 86 -9.92 -10.93 33.13
C ILE A 86 -11.27 -10.80 33.84
N SER A 87 -11.79 -11.89 34.36
CA SER A 87 -13.02 -11.91 35.15
C SER A 87 -12.74 -12.25 36.62
N PHE A 88 -13.42 -11.52 37.51
CA PHE A 88 -13.37 -11.73 38.95
C PHE A 88 -14.72 -12.27 39.40
N ILE A 89 -14.78 -13.56 39.73
CA ILE A 89 -15.99 -14.20 40.24
C ILE A 89 -15.67 -14.89 41.57
N ASN A 90 -16.38 -14.54 42.63
CA ASN A 90 -16.24 -15.13 43.96
C ASN A 90 -14.80 -15.16 44.50
N GLY A 91 -14.03 -14.06 44.29
CA GLY A 91 -12.66 -13.95 44.78
C GLY A 91 -11.63 -14.75 43.99
N ARG A 92 -12.03 -15.40 42.88
CA ARG A 92 -11.13 -16.05 41.91
C ARG A 92 -10.98 -15.21 40.68
N THR A 93 -9.73 -14.98 40.28
CA THR A 93 -9.38 -14.30 39.03
C THR A 93 -9.26 -15.37 37.96
N THR A 94 -10.06 -15.28 36.92
CA THR A 94 -9.92 -16.08 35.70
C THR A 94 -9.42 -15.19 34.59
N ARG A 95 -8.27 -15.55 34.00
CA ARG A 95 -7.70 -14.91 32.84
C ARG A 95 -7.93 -15.79 31.62
N VAL A 96 -8.69 -15.31 30.67
CA VAL A 96 -8.92 -15.98 29.39
C VAL A 96 -8.17 -15.18 28.30
N VAL A 97 -7.24 -15.83 27.64
CA VAL A 97 -6.52 -15.27 26.49
C VAL A 97 -7.07 -15.96 25.26
N SER A 98 -7.76 -15.23 24.42
CA SER A 98 -8.23 -15.71 23.12
C SER A 98 -7.28 -15.22 22.05
N ARG A 99 -6.69 -16.16 21.30
CA ARG A 99 -5.83 -15.89 20.14
C ARG A 99 -6.56 -16.35 18.91
N GLN A 100 -6.64 -15.48 17.90
CA GLN A 100 -7.34 -15.79 16.67
C GLN A 100 -6.55 -15.23 15.49
N TYR A 101 -6.30 -16.09 14.52
CA TYR A 101 -5.69 -15.72 13.25
C TYR A 101 -6.77 -15.75 12.17
N LEU A 102 -7.02 -14.60 11.54
CA LEU A 102 -8.07 -14.41 10.55
C LEU A 102 -7.42 -14.27 9.16
N MET A 103 -7.84 -15.09 8.21
CA MET A 103 -7.49 -14.93 6.80
C MET A 103 -8.74 -14.55 6.03
N THR A 104 -8.71 -13.42 5.36
CA THR A 104 -9.85 -12.84 4.63
C THR A 104 -9.63 -12.97 3.14
N TYR A 105 -10.61 -13.54 2.47
CA TYR A 105 -10.66 -13.70 1.03
C TYR A 105 -11.94 -13.05 0.50
N ARG A 106 -11.88 -12.51 -0.69
CA ARG A 106 -13.04 -12.08 -1.45
C ARG A 106 -13.34 -13.10 -2.52
N LEU A 107 -14.54 -13.64 -2.48
CA LEU A 107 -15.04 -14.60 -3.47
C LEU A 107 -16.10 -13.94 -4.35
N ALA A 108 -16.17 -14.34 -5.63
CA ALA A 108 -17.29 -14.02 -6.51
C ALA A 108 -17.67 -15.27 -7.33
N ALA A 109 -18.94 -15.64 -7.30
CA ALA A 109 -19.42 -16.82 -8.02
C ALA A 109 -19.31 -16.62 -9.53
N LYS A 110 -18.81 -17.64 -10.27
CA LYS A 110 -18.66 -17.61 -11.72
C LYS A 110 -19.88 -18.18 -12.46
N ARG A 111 -20.74 -18.93 -11.80
CA ARG A 111 -21.91 -19.58 -12.40
C ARG A 111 -23.13 -19.51 -11.47
N VAL A 112 -24.31 -19.60 -12.07
CA VAL A 112 -25.58 -19.67 -11.38
C VAL A 112 -25.78 -21.05 -10.72
N GLY A 113 -26.48 -21.08 -9.60
CA GLY A 113 -26.93 -22.28 -8.92
C GLY A 113 -26.34 -22.42 -7.52
N ARG A 114 -26.59 -23.59 -6.92
CA ARG A 114 -26.02 -23.95 -5.64
C ARG A 114 -24.58 -24.41 -5.83
N ILE A 115 -23.65 -23.71 -5.19
CA ILE A 115 -22.21 -23.96 -5.29
C ILE A 115 -21.69 -24.31 -3.92
N GLU A 116 -20.98 -25.43 -3.82
CA GLU A 116 -20.37 -25.88 -2.57
C GLU A 116 -18.93 -25.38 -2.47
N ILE A 117 -18.59 -24.79 -1.33
CA ILE A 117 -17.23 -24.55 -0.91
C ILE A 117 -16.77 -25.79 -0.17
N PRO A 118 -15.83 -26.58 -0.70
CA PRO A 118 -15.38 -27.82 -0.08
C PRO A 118 -14.69 -27.55 1.27
N SER A 119 -14.45 -28.60 2.02
CA SER A 119 -13.65 -28.53 3.24
C SER A 119 -12.22 -28.09 2.89
N ILE A 120 -11.74 -27.03 3.55
CA ILE A 120 -10.42 -26.47 3.34
C ILE A 120 -9.48 -26.96 4.43
N THR A 121 -8.35 -27.50 4.02
CA THR A 121 -7.31 -27.99 4.92
C THR A 121 -6.18 -26.96 5.00
N LEU A 122 -5.74 -26.66 6.23
CA LEU A 122 -4.61 -25.79 6.50
C LEU A 122 -3.78 -26.33 7.68
N ARG A 123 -2.55 -25.83 7.80
CA ARG A 123 -1.66 -26.17 8.91
C ARG A 123 -1.48 -24.96 9.83
N ALA A 124 -1.59 -25.23 11.14
CA ALA A 124 -1.34 -24.23 12.17
C ALA A 124 -0.65 -24.90 13.38
N GLU A 125 0.44 -24.33 13.87
CA GLU A 125 1.23 -24.86 14.99
C GLU A 125 1.57 -26.36 14.85
N GLY A 126 1.86 -26.84 13.64
CA GLY A 126 2.21 -28.25 13.35
C GLY A 126 1.03 -29.21 13.29
N GLN A 127 -0.20 -28.74 13.46
CA GLN A 127 -1.44 -29.52 13.35
C GLN A 127 -2.13 -29.24 12.01
N THR A 128 -2.78 -30.26 11.47
CA THR A 128 -3.63 -30.15 10.28
C THR A 128 -5.07 -29.94 10.73
N LEU A 129 -5.66 -28.82 10.31
CA LEU A 129 -7.03 -28.43 10.61
C LEU A 129 -7.85 -28.43 9.32
N THR A 130 -9.13 -28.81 9.42
CA THR A 130 -10.03 -28.89 8.27
C THR A 130 -11.36 -28.21 8.61
N THR A 131 -11.85 -27.37 7.69
CA THR A 131 -13.15 -26.70 7.85
C THR A 131 -14.31 -27.60 7.48
N THR A 132 -15.51 -27.26 7.94
CA THR A 132 -16.74 -27.83 7.38
C THR A 132 -17.05 -27.21 6.02
N PRO A 133 -17.63 -27.98 5.08
CA PRO A 133 -18.06 -27.44 3.80
C PRO A 133 -19.18 -26.41 3.98
N LEU A 134 -19.23 -25.40 3.10
CA LEU A 134 -20.25 -24.36 3.11
C LEU A 134 -20.97 -24.34 1.74
N THR A 135 -22.14 -23.73 1.69
CA THR A 135 -22.92 -23.62 0.46
C THR A 135 -23.22 -22.16 0.15
N VAL A 136 -23.09 -21.78 -1.12
CA VAL A 136 -23.45 -20.47 -1.65
C VAL A 136 -24.52 -20.65 -2.75
N ASN A 137 -25.60 -19.89 -2.69
CA ASN A 137 -26.64 -19.87 -3.72
C ASN A 137 -26.39 -18.68 -4.64
N ALA A 138 -25.92 -18.93 -5.85
CA ALA A 138 -25.65 -17.88 -6.82
C ALA A 138 -26.85 -17.70 -7.79
N SER A 139 -27.42 -16.50 -7.83
CA SER A 139 -28.52 -16.11 -8.74
C SER A 139 -27.99 -15.27 -9.91
N PRO A 140 -28.69 -15.19 -11.04
CA PRO A 140 -28.38 -14.20 -12.06
C PRO A 140 -28.45 -12.78 -11.47
N PRO A 141 -27.54 -11.85 -11.88
CA PRO A 141 -27.64 -10.46 -11.45
C PRO A 141 -28.95 -9.83 -11.91
N GLU A 142 -29.59 -9.06 -11.04
CA GLU A 142 -30.79 -8.32 -11.40
C GLU A 142 -30.45 -7.21 -12.41
N PRO A 143 -31.22 -7.06 -13.51
CA PRO A 143 -31.05 -5.94 -14.41
C PRO A 143 -31.23 -4.61 -13.68
N VAL A 144 -30.34 -3.66 -13.90
CA VAL A 144 -30.40 -2.32 -13.28
C VAL A 144 -30.22 -1.27 -14.37
N ASP A 145 -31.28 -0.50 -14.66
CA ASP A 145 -31.31 0.43 -15.80
C ASP A 145 -30.29 1.59 -15.69
N ASN A 146 -29.92 1.96 -14.48
CA ASN A 146 -29.07 3.12 -14.22
C ASN A 146 -27.56 2.77 -14.18
N PHE A 147 -27.19 1.49 -14.37
CA PHE A 147 -25.81 1.02 -14.33
C PHE A 147 -25.50 0.16 -15.53
N LYS A 148 -24.31 0.34 -16.10
CA LYS A 148 -23.87 -0.46 -17.24
C LYS A 148 -22.36 -0.60 -17.20
N LEU A 149 -21.86 -1.79 -17.53
CA LEU A 149 -20.45 -2.03 -17.77
C LEU A 149 -20.26 -2.42 -19.24
N THR A 150 -19.33 -1.77 -19.92
CA THR A 150 -18.98 -2.10 -21.29
C THR A 150 -17.49 -2.34 -21.41
N THR A 151 -17.14 -3.30 -22.24
CA THR A 151 -15.76 -3.51 -22.66
C THR A 151 -15.69 -3.48 -24.18
N SER A 152 -14.71 -2.80 -24.73
CA SER A 152 -14.41 -2.77 -26.15
C SER A 152 -12.94 -3.05 -26.38
N LEU A 153 -12.64 -3.69 -27.50
CA LEU A 153 -11.28 -3.94 -27.96
C LEU A 153 -10.96 -3.00 -29.12
N SER A 154 -9.70 -2.57 -29.23
CA SER A 154 -9.25 -1.76 -30.38
C SER A 154 -9.37 -2.52 -31.71
N LYS A 155 -9.28 -3.85 -31.67
CA LYS A 155 -9.44 -4.77 -32.80
C LYS A 155 -10.16 -6.05 -32.35
N THR A 156 -10.97 -6.62 -33.23
CA THR A 156 -11.62 -7.93 -33.02
C THR A 156 -10.86 -9.09 -33.65
N SER A 157 -9.86 -8.78 -34.49
CA SER A 157 -8.94 -9.73 -35.10
C SER A 157 -7.51 -9.18 -35.02
N CYS A 158 -6.57 -10.00 -34.59
CA CYS A 158 -5.17 -9.63 -34.42
C CYS A 158 -4.26 -10.84 -34.69
N TYR A 159 -2.95 -10.63 -34.62
CA TYR A 159 -1.95 -11.70 -34.66
C TYR A 159 -1.48 -12.10 -33.26
N VAL A 160 -0.93 -13.30 -33.14
CA VAL A 160 -0.25 -13.73 -31.92
C VAL A 160 0.87 -12.74 -31.59
N GLY A 161 0.91 -12.24 -30.35
CA GLY A 161 1.90 -11.24 -29.92
C GLY A 161 1.54 -9.80 -30.27
N GLU A 162 0.46 -9.53 -31.00
CA GLU A 162 0.00 -8.17 -31.29
C GLU A 162 -0.67 -7.56 -30.05
N PRO A 163 -0.20 -6.40 -29.56
CA PRO A 163 -0.84 -5.73 -28.44
C PRO A 163 -2.17 -5.07 -28.88
N ILE A 164 -3.23 -5.37 -28.15
CA ILE A 164 -4.56 -4.77 -28.36
C ILE A 164 -5.00 -4.02 -27.09
N ALA A 165 -5.54 -2.83 -27.27
CA ALA A 165 -6.10 -2.08 -26.16
C ALA A 165 -7.51 -2.57 -25.85
N MET A 166 -7.75 -2.86 -24.57
CA MET A 166 -9.04 -3.16 -23.99
C MET A 166 -9.49 -1.96 -23.17
N THR A 167 -10.57 -1.32 -23.57
CA THR A 167 -11.18 -0.18 -22.86
C THR A 167 -12.40 -0.68 -22.12
N THR A 168 -12.44 -0.47 -20.82
CA THR A 168 -13.61 -0.78 -19.97
C THR A 168 -14.19 0.50 -19.41
N THR A 169 -15.51 0.68 -19.58
CA THR A 169 -16.23 1.86 -19.09
C THR A 169 -17.40 1.43 -18.21
N TYR A 170 -17.40 1.92 -16.98
CA TYR A 170 -18.50 1.77 -16.04
C TYR A 170 -19.34 3.03 -16.00
N TYR A 171 -20.64 2.88 -16.25
CA TYR A 171 -21.66 3.94 -16.25
C TYR A 171 -22.41 3.89 -14.92
N ILE A 172 -22.48 5.02 -14.21
CA ILE A 172 -23.01 5.15 -12.86
C ILE A 172 -24.10 6.21 -12.85
N GLY A 173 -25.37 5.78 -12.77
CA GLY A 173 -26.53 6.69 -12.77
C GLY A 173 -26.95 7.15 -11.38
N ASP A 174 -26.67 6.38 -10.32
CA ASP A 174 -26.98 6.72 -8.94
C ASP A 174 -25.72 6.75 -8.08
N PRO A 175 -25.67 7.48 -6.96
CA PRO A 175 -24.53 7.48 -6.06
C PRO A 175 -24.19 6.07 -5.56
N VAL A 176 -22.92 5.70 -5.65
CA VAL A 176 -22.42 4.37 -5.24
C VAL A 176 -21.33 4.48 -4.19
N ARG A 177 -21.17 3.39 -3.44
CA ARG A 177 -20.03 3.12 -2.53
C ARG A 177 -19.45 1.76 -2.86
N ASP A 178 -18.21 1.55 -2.43
CA ASP A 178 -17.55 0.23 -2.44
C ASP A 178 -17.56 -0.45 -3.83
N VAL A 179 -17.16 0.31 -4.87
CA VAL A 179 -17.09 -0.24 -6.23
C VAL A 179 -15.94 -1.25 -6.33
N VAL A 180 -16.24 -2.44 -6.78
CA VAL A 180 -15.29 -3.53 -7.01
C VAL A 180 -15.37 -4.00 -8.44
N PHE A 181 -14.24 -4.05 -9.12
CA PHE A 181 -14.12 -4.59 -10.47
C PHE A 181 -13.48 -5.97 -10.43
N SER A 182 -14.03 -6.88 -11.23
CA SER A 182 -13.44 -8.20 -11.49
C SER A 182 -13.28 -8.37 -13.00
N LEU A 183 -12.04 -8.45 -13.45
CA LEU A 183 -11.66 -8.65 -14.85
C LEU A 183 -10.91 -9.98 -14.98
N PRO A 184 -11.60 -11.10 -15.20
CA PRO A 184 -10.96 -12.42 -15.23
C PRO A 184 -9.93 -12.57 -16.36
N VAL A 185 -10.07 -11.81 -17.46
CA VAL A 185 -9.12 -11.80 -18.59
C VAL A 185 -7.69 -11.45 -18.16
N LEU A 186 -7.54 -10.60 -17.12
CA LEU A 186 -6.22 -10.18 -16.62
C LEU A 186 -5.45 -11.31 -15.93
N SER A 187 -6.13 -12.38 -15.56
CA SER A 187 -5.53 -13.60 -14.98
C SER A 187 -5.57 -14.79 -15.95
N SER A 188 -6.00 -14.55 -17.21
CA SER A 188 -6.05 -15.61 -18.21
C SER A 188 -4.64 -16.03 -18.66
N PRO A 189 -4.37 -17.34 -18.78
CA PRO A 189 -3.10 -17.84 -19.32
C PRO A 189 -2.92 -17.50 -20.81
N ASP A 190 -3.98 -17.17 -21.53
CA ASP A 190 -3.99 -16.91 -22.98
C ASP A 190 -3.40 -15.54 -23.33
N PHE A 191 -3.27 -14.64 -22.36
CA PHE A 191 -2.79 -13.29 -22.57
C PHE A 191 -1.60 -12.96 -21.66
N ASN A 192 -0.71 -12.11 -22.16
CA ASN A 192 0.07 -11.20 -21.32
C ASN A 192 -0.73 -9.91 -21.19
N THR A 193 -0.80 -9.35 -19.98
CA THR A 193 -1.62 -8.16 -19.71
C THR A 193 -0.80 -7.07 -19.04
N GLU A 194 -1.07 -5.82 -19.40
CA GLU A 194 -0.44 -4.66 -18.77
C GLU A 194 -1.46 -3.53 -18.59
N VAL A 195 -1.31 -2.76 -17.52
CA VAL A 195 -2.07 -1.52 -17.32
C VAL A 195 -1.56 -0.47 -18.30
N MET A 196 -2.45 0.09 -19.11
CA MET A 196 -2.11 1.16 -20.01
C MET A 196 -1.93 2.47 -19.23
N VAL A 197 -0.80 3.14 -19.42
CA VAL A 197 -0.59 4.48 -18.87
C VAL A 197 -1.48 5.45 -19.66
N ILE A 198 -2.34 6.18 -18.95
CA ILE A 198 -3.21 7.19 -19.58
C ILE A 198 -2.48 8.52 -19.54
N ASP A 199 -2.32 9.15 -20.70
CA ASP A 199 -1.84 10.53 -20.81
C ASP A 199 -2.84 11.47 -20.13
N ARG A 200 -2.43 12.04 -19.01
CA ARG A 200 -3.30 12.91 -18.21
C ARG A 200 -3.47 14.26 -18.92
N ARG A 201 -4.70 14.53 -19.33
CA ARG A 201 -5.09 15.82 -19.90
C ARG A 201 -5.55 16.77 -18.79
N PRO A 202 -5.18 18.08 -18.86
CA PRO A 202 -5.54 19.05 -17.81
C PRO A 202 -7.05 19.29 -17.65
N ASP A 203 -7.85 18.97 -18.68
CA ASP A 203 -9.30 19.15 -18.75
C ASP A 203 -10.10 17.92 -18.29
N ARG A 204 -9.41 16.87 -17.79
CA ARG A 204 -10.01 15.60 -17.38
C ARG A 204 -9.72 15.29 -15.90
N GLU A 205 -10.67 14.65 -15.25
CA GLU A 205 -10.54 14.17 -13.88
C GLU A 205 -10.06 12.71 -13.90
N TYR A 206 -9.06 12.38 -13.08
CA TYR A 206 -8.51 11.02 -12.96
C TYR A 206 -8.58 10.56 -11.53
N ILE A 207 -8.95 9.30 -11.35
CA ILE A 207 -9.04 8.64 -10.05
C ILE A 207 -8.24 7.34 -10.05
N GLY A 208 -7.67 6.99 -8.89
CA GLY A 208 -7.09 5.66 -8.66
C GLY A 208 -8.21 4.67 -8.30
N ILE A 209 -8.26 3.54 -8.98
CA ILE A 209 -9.15 2.43 -8.67
C ILE A 209 -8.37 1.14 -8.48
N MET A 210 -8.89 0.24 -7.66
CA MET A 210 -8.27 -1.08 -7.45
C MET A 210 -8.93 -2.13 -8.37
N ILE A 211 -8.13 -2.80 -9.19
CA ILE A 211 -8.55 -3.90 -10.06
C ILE A 211 -7.62 -5.08 -9.80
N ASN A 212 -8.16 -6.23 -9.37
CA ASN A 212 -7.38 -7.43 -9.06
C ASN A 212 -6.14 -7.14 -8.18
N ASN A 213 -6.28 -6.30 -7.13
CA ASN A 213 -5.23 -5.85 -6.21
C ASN A 213 -4.13 -4.96 -6.84
N GLN A 214 -4.33 -4.45 -8.03
CA GLN A 214 -3.45 -3.50 -8.67
C GLN A 214 -4.14 -2.13 -8.78
N GLU A 215 -3.43 -1.06 -8.45
CA GLU A 215 -3.93 0.29 -8.64
C GLU A 215 -3.84 0.68 -10.12
N VAL A 216 -4.99 1.11 -10.66
CA VAL A 216 -5.14 1.53 -12.06
C VAL A 216 -5.67 2.95 -12.07
N VAL A 217 -5.09 3.80 -12.92
CA VAL A 217 -5.60 5.15 -13.16
C VAL A 217 -6.78 5.06 -14.11
N ALA A 218 -7.92 5.59 -13.68
CA ALA A 218 -9.14 5.67 -14.48
C ALA A 218 -9.51 7.13 -14.75
N GLU A 219 -10.02 7.41 -15.95
CA GLU A 219 -10.61 8.70 -16.31
C GLU A 219 -12.04 8.74 -15.80
N LYS A 220 -12.38 9.78 -15.04
CA LYS A 220 -13.74 10.08 -14.63
C LYS A 220 -14.34 11.09 -15.61
N GLY A 221 -15.43 10.72 -16.23
CA GLY A 221 -16.13 11.54 -17.21
C GLY A 221 -17.63 11.62 -16.93
N GLU A 222 -18.35 12.28 -17.82
CA GLU A 222 -19.80 12.36 -17.83
C GLU A 222 -20.36 11.91 -19.17
N ALA A 223 -21.46 11.16 -19.14
CA ALA A 223 -22.23 10.79 -20.30
C ALA A 223 -23.70 11.16 -20.09
N ARG A 224 -24.48 11.19 -21.15
CA ARG A 224 -25.94 11.38 -21.08
C ARG A 224 -26.66 10.08 -21.41
N SER A 225 -27.55 9.65 -20.54
CA SER A 225 -28.44 8.52 -20.76
C SER A 225 -29.87 8.93 -20.43
N ASN A 226 -30.80 8.73 -21.34
CA ASN A 226 -32.22 9.07 -21.16
C ASN A 226 -32.47 10.52 -20.69
N GLY A 227 -31.58 11.47 -21.09
CA GLY A 227 -31.67 12.89 -20.70
C GLY A 227 -31.06 13.23 -19.34
N ALA A 228 -30.63 12.25 -18.56
CA ALA A 228 -29.91 12.44 -17.30
C ALA A 228 -28.37 12.41 -17.51
N SER A 229 -27.64 13.22 -16.74
CA SER A 229 -26.17 13.12 -16.66
C SER A 229 -25.82 11.93 -15.78
N ILE A 230 -24.94 11.06 -16.27
CA ILE A 230 -24.40 9.90 -15.57
C ILE A 230 -22.89 10.00 -15.51
N VAL A 231 -22.31 9.53 -14.43
CA VAL A 231 -20.84 9.48 -14.25
C VAL A 231 -20.28 8.27 -14.99
N THR A 232 -19.12 8.44 -15.64
CA THR A 232 -18.40 7.34 -16.27
C THR A 232 -17.03 7.19 -15.63
N ILE A 233 -16.61 5.93 -15.45
CA ILE A 233 -15.24 5.56 -15.03
C ILE A 233 -14.67 4.70 -16.14
N THR A 234 -13.65 5.21 -16.85
CA THR A 234 -13.02 4.54 -17.98
C THR A 234 -11.56 4.23 -17.67
N PHE A 235 -11.17 2.99 -17.90
CA PHE A 235 -9.79 2.54 -17.73
C PHE A 235 -9.39 1.56 -18.84
N MET A 236 -8.08 1.42 -19.03
CA MET A 236 -7.55 0.69 -20.16
C MET A 236 -6.49 -0.34 -19.74
N HIS A 237 -6.51 -1.48 -20.44
CA HIS A 237 -5.48 -2.50 -20.34
C HIS A 237 -4.99 -2.87 -21.73
N VAL A 238 -3.75 -3.32 -21.82
CA VAL A 238 -3.21 -3.93 -23.04
C VAL A 238 -3.28 -5.45 -22.86
N LEU A 239 -3.85 -6.13 -23.86
CA LEU A 239 -3.87 -7.59 -23.95
C LEU A 239 -2.96 -8.02 -25.10
N VAL A 240 -2.06 -8.97 -24.84
CA VAL A 240 -1.18 -9.55 -25.86
C VAL A 240 -1.44 -11.06 -25.92
N PRO A 241 -2.13 -11.56 -26.96
CA PRO A 241 -2.48 -12.96 -27.07
C PRO A 241 -1.23 -13.82 -27.31
N LYS A 242 -1.18 -15.00 -26.67
CA LYS A 242 -0.05 -15.94 -26.74
C LYS A 242 -0.26 -17.04 -27.76
N THR A 243 -1.50 -17.38 -28.07
CA THR A 243 -1.86 -18.51 -28.93
C THR A 243 -2.82 -18.08 -30.02
N ALA A 244 -2.75 -18.74 -31.19
CA ALA A 244 -3.70 -18.51 -32.28
C ALA A 244 -5.00 -19.28 -32.04
N GLY A 245 -6.11 -18.71 -32.51
CA GLY A 245 -7.45 -19.32 -32.43
C GLY A 245 -8.51 -18.30 -32.05
N GLU A 246 -9.74 -18.79 -31.89
CA GLU A 246 -10.83 -17.98 -31.36
C GLU A 246 -10.77 -18.00 -29.82
N ILE A 247 -10.47 -16.87 -29.22
CA ILE A 247 -10.34 -16.72 -27.76
C ILE A 247 -11.56 -15.97 -27.24
N ALA A 248 -12.37 -16.64 -26.42
CA ALA A 248 -13.46 -15.99 -25.71
C ALA A 248 -12.92 -15.19 -24.53
N ILE A 249 -13.16 -13.88 -24.52
CA ILE A 249 -12.80 -13.02 -23.38
C ILE A 249 -13.90 -13.18 -22.34
N PRO A 250 -13.55 -13.60 -21.11
CA PRO A 250 -14.53 -13.75 -20.04
C PRO A 250 -15.22 -12.43 -19.71
N GLN A 251 -16.49 -12.51 -19.35
CA GLN A 251 -17.27 -11.35 -18.91
C GLN A 251 -16.60 -10.69 -17.69
N SER A 252 -16.42 -9.38 -17.76
CA SER A 252 -16.00 -8.57 -16.63
C SER A 252 -17.21 -8.13 -15.82
N THR A 253 -17.05 -7.97 -14.52
CA THR A 253 -18.12 -7.54 -13.63
C THR A 253 -17.73 -6.29 -12.85
N ALA A 254 -18.70 -5.41 -12.61
CA ALA A 254 -18.60 -4.34 -11.63
C ALA A 254 -19.71 -4.52 -10.60
N ALA A 255 -19.32 -4.57 -9.33
CA ALA A 255 -20.24 -4.62 -8.21
C ALA A 255 -20.09 -3.36 -7.37
N ALA A 256 -21.21 -2.80 -6.92
CA ALA A 256 -21.25 -1.59 -6.13
C ALA A 256 -22.41 -1.59 -5.13
N GLN A 257 -22.33 -0.77 -4.09
CA GLN A 257 -23.43 -0.49 -3.18
C GLN A 257 -24.11 0.81 -3.62
N ALA A 258 -25.24 0.71 -4.35
CA ALA A 258 -26.03 1.88 -4.72
C ALA A 258 -26.76 2.43 -3.49
N VAL A 259 -26.69 3.75 -3.28
CA VAL A 259 -27.37 4.42 -2.18
C VAL A 259 -28.85 4.62 -2.57
N VAL A 260 -29.73 3.86 -1.94
CA VAL A 260 -31.16 4.02 -2.13
C VAL A 260 -31.63 5.20 -1.27
N THR A 261 -31.82 6.36 -1.89
CA THR A 261 -32.41 7.51 -1.21
C THR A 261 -33.91 7.23 -1.02
N GLN A 262 -34.28 6.75 0.16
CA GLN A 262 -35.70 6.75 0.51
C GLN A 262 -36.21 8.20 0.47
N ARG A 263 -37.25 8.46 -0.33
CA ARG A 263 -38.06 9.68 -0.20
C ARG A 263 -38.45 9.82 1.27
N ARG A 264 -37.82 10.79 1.96
CA ARG A 264 -38.12 11.08 3.37
C ARG A 264 -39.63 11.16 3.55
N SER A 265 -40.24 10.14 4.16
CA SER A 265 -41.46 10.30 4.90
C SER A 265 -41.18 11.33 5.97
N ARG A 266 -41.73 12.53 5.85
CA ARG A 266 -41.61 13.59 6.84
C ARG A 266 -42.40 13.19 8.09
N SER A 267 -41.83 12.29 8.89
CA SER A 267 -42.24 12.14 10.29
C SER A 267 -41.43 13.13 11.12
N PRO A 268 -42.08 14.02 11.90
CA PRO A 268 -41.38 14.99 12.74
C PRO A 268 -40.53 14.34 13.85
N PHE A 269 -40.61 13.02 14.05
CA PHE A 269 -39.97 12.26 15.12
C PHE A 269 -38.71 11.49 14.68
N ASP A 270 -38.33 11.48 13.40
CA ASP A 270 -37.18 10.74 12.88
C ASP A 270 -35.81 11.36 13.25
N ASN A 271 -35.82 12.59 13.77
CA ASN A 271 -34.58 13.30 14.16
C ASN A 271 -34.08 12.96 15.60
N ILE A 272 -34.74 12.04 16.31
CA ILE A 272 -34.40 11.72 17.73
C ILE A 272 -33.67 10.37 17.86
N SER A 273 -33.33 9.72 16.74
CA SER A 273 -32.55 8.49 16.81
C SER A 273 -31.05 8.82 16.99
N PRO A 274 -30.42 8.45 18.13
CA PRO A 274 -28.98 8.62 18.33
C PRO A 274 -28.11 7.71 17.43
N PHE A 275 -28.73 6.83 16.68
CA PHE A 275 -28.14 6.03 15.61
C PHE A 275 -28.57 6.67 14.29
N GLY A 276 -27.73 7.57 13.76
CA GLY A 276 -27.97 8.25 12.49
C GLY A 276 -28.51 7.30 11.42
N SER A 277 -29.42 7.77 10.57
CA SER A 277 -30.01 7.00 9.49
C SER A 277 -28.87 6.38 8.66
N ARG A 278 -28.68 5.07 8.77
CA ARG A 278 -27.82 4.33 7.84
C ARG A 278 -28.51 4.43 6.48
N ASP A 279 -27.82 5.06 5.52
CA ASP A 279 -28.27 5.02 4.13
C ASP A 279 -28.53 3.56 3.78
N GLN A 280 -29.75 3.26 3.33
CA GLN A 280 -30.02 1.91 2.82
C GLN A 280 -29.29 1.78 1.51
N THR A 281 -28.39 0.80 1.41
CA THR A 281 -27.68 0.48 0.18
C THR A 281 -28.28 -0.79 -0.43
N LYS A 282 -28.35 -0.83 -1.76
CA LYS A 282 -28.70 -2.03 -2.53
C LYS A 282 -27.44 -2.47 -3.30
N SER A 283 -27.12 -3.76 -3.23
CA SER A 283 -26.05 -4.33 -4.06
C SER A 283 -26.47 -4.30 -5.53
N VAL A 284 -25.62 -3.77 -6.39
CA VAL A 284 -25.78 -3.70 -7.84
C VAL A 284 -24.61 -4.41 -8.48
N VAL A 285 -24.90 -5.36 -9.36
CA VAL A 285 -23.89 -6.08 -10.14
C VAL A 285 -24.22 -5.95 -11.61
N VAL A 286 -23.27 -5.49 -12.41
CA VAL A 286 -23.39 -5.40 -13.87
C VAL A 286 -22.23 -6.15 -14.52
N GLN A 287 -22.52 -6.76 -15.67
CA GLN A 287 -21.57 -7.56 -16.44
C GLN A 287 -21.42 -6.99 -17.84
N THR A 288 -20.26 -7.23 -18.46
CA THR A 288 -20.04 -6.92 -19.87
C THR A 288 -20.67 -7.98 -20.77
N ASP A 289 -20.95 -7.58 -22.01
CA ASP A 289 -21.28 -8.57 -23.04
C ASP A 289 -20.06 -9.47 -23.33
N PRO A 290 -20.29 -10.74 -23.75
CA PRO A 290 -19.21 -11.63 -24.15
C PRO A 290 -18.54 -11.11 -25.43
N ILE A 291 -17.21 -11.19 -25.49
CA ILE A 291 -16.41 -10.77 -26.64
C ILE A 291 -15.58 -11.96 -27.11
N THR A 292 -15.55 -12.19 -28.42
CA THR A 292 -14.63 -13.16 -29.03
C THR A 292 -13.57 -12.43 -29.81
N LEU A 293 -12.30 -12.79 -29.58
CA LEU A 293 -11.14 -12.28 -30.28
C LEU A 293 -10.60 -13.36 -31.21
N SER A 294 -10.49 -13.02 -32.51
CA SER A 294 -9.89 -13.90 -33.51
C SER A 294 -8.40 -13.65 -33.61
N VAL A 295 -7.58 -14.60 -33.19
CA VAL A 295 -6.12 -14.49 -33.16
C VAL A 295 -5.52 -15.33 -34.28
N LYS A 296 -4.87 -14.67 -35.22
CA LYS A 296 -4.20 -15.32 -36.37
C LYS A 296 -2.76 -15.68 -36.00
N PRO A 297 -2.24 -16.80 -36.48
CA PRO A 297 -0.81 -17.08 -36.38
C PRO A 297 -0.03 -16.10 -37.25
N VAL A 298 1.18 -15.74 -36.82
CA VAL A 298 2.10 -14.96 -37.65
C VAL A 298 2.61 -15.88 -38.79
N PRO A 299 2.58 -15.42 -40.05
CA PRO A 299 3.03 -16.23 -41.17
C PRO A 299 4.49 -16.69 -41.03
N GLU A 300 4.79 -17.94 -41.31
CA GLU A 300 6.18 -18.41 -41.37
C GLU A 300 6.86 -18.06 -42.71
N GLU A 301 6.05 -17.76 -43.73
CA GLU A 301 6.55 -17.33 -45.04
C GLU A 301 7.15 -15.92 -44.97
N GLY A 302 8.38 -15.76 -45.44
CA GLY A 302 9.09 -14.50 -45.43
C GLY A 302 9.67 -14.06 -44.06
N LYS A 303 9.59 -14.93 -43.04
CA LYS A 303 10.12 -14.66 -41.71
C LYS A 303 11.65 -14.56 -41.71
N PRO A 304 12.24 -13.39 -41.34
CA PRO A 304 13.68 -13.24 -41.27
C PRO A 304 14.30 -14.11 -40.18
N ALA A 305 15.53 -14.60 -40.40
CA ALA A 305 16.24 -15.41 -39.40
C ALA A 305 16.50 -14.63 -38.07
N ASN A 306 16.62 -13.30 -38.16
CA ASN A 306 16.82 -12.41 -37.03
C ASN A 306 15.53 -11.76 -36.53
N PHE A 307 14.37 -12.37 -36.78
CA PHE A 307 13.09 -11.84 -36.32
C PHE A 307 13.03 -11.81 -34.79
N SER A 308 12.80 -10.65 -34.24
CA SER A 308 12.82 -10.37 -32.79
C SER A 308 11.48 -10.60 -32.07
N GLY A 309 10.45 -11.10 -32.79
CA GLY A 309 9.12 -11.31 -32.20
C GLY A 309 8.28 -10.03 -32.08
N LEU A 310 8.68 -8.93 -32.68
CA LEU A 310 7.93 -7.67 -32.68
C LEU A 310 6.77 -7.70 -33.67
N ILE A 311 5.55 -7.47 -33.16
CA ILE A 311 4.31 -7.46 -33.93
C ILE A 311 3.68 -6.06 -33.84
N GLY A 312 3.55 -5.39 -34.97
CA GLY A 312 3.04 -4.02 -35.08
C GLY A 312 3.96 -3.17 -35.94
N GLU A 313 3.85 -1.86 -35.84
CA GLU A 313 4.70 -0.88 -36.52
C GLU A 313 5.76 -0.36 -35.55
N PHE A 314 7.05 -0.44 -35.95
CA PHE A 314 8.16 -0.05 -35.09
C PHE A 314 9.11 0.90 -35.83
N SER A 315 9.69 1.82 -35.07
CA SER A 315 10.81 2.65 -35.50
C SER A 315 11.96 2.50 -34.51
N ILE A 316 13.17 2.76 -35.03
CA ILE A 316 14.40 2.69 -34.24
C ILE A 316 15.21 3.96 -34.45
N SER A 317 15.70 4.51 -33.36
CA SER A 317 16.62 5.64 -33.35
C SER A 317 17.83 5.35 -32.49
N THR A 318 18.98 5.92 -32.86
CA THR A 318 20.25 5.68 -32.17
C THR A 318 20.98 6.98 -31.90
N ALA A 319 21.73 7.01 -30.79
CA ALA A 319 22.65 8.08 -30.43
C ALA A 319 23.93 7.46 -29.82
N ALA A 320 25.06 8.10 -29.99
CA ALA A 320 26.34 7.65 -29.45
C ALA A 320 27.12 8.79 -28.79
N THR A 321 27.76 8.50 -27.68
CA THR A 321 28.58 9.45 -26.94
C THR A 321 29.79 8.75 -26.32
N PRO A 322 31.01 9.28 -26.47
CA PRO A 322 31.43 10.43 -27.29
C PRO A 322 31.52 10.11 -28.81
N ALA A 323 31.47 11.11 -29.68
CA ALA A 323 31.62 10.96 -31.13
C ALA A 323 33.09 11.04 -31.60
N GLU A 324 34.03 11.49 -30.78
CA GLU A 324 35.48 11.49 -31.02
C GLU A 324 36.14 10.61 -29.96
N VAL A 325 36.84 9.57 -30.40
CA VAL A 325 37.43 8.55 -29.52
C VAL A 325 38.75 8.05 -30.08
N SER A 326 39.56 7.37 -29.26
CA SER A 326 40.69 6.58 -29.76
C SER A 326 40.27 5.12 -29.95
N VAL A 327 41.03 4.37 -30.72
CA VAL A 327 40.79 2.93 -30.92
C VAL A 327 40.77 2.25 -29.54
N GLY A 328 39.69 1.48 -29.26
CA GLY A 328 39.49 0.76 -28.02
C GLY A 328 38.81 1.55 -26.89
N ASP A 329 38.63 2.87 -27.06
CA ASP A 329 37.90 3.67 -26.06
C ASP A 329 36.41 3.30 -26.02
N PRO A 330 35.76 3.40 -24.85
CA PRO A 330 34.34 3.09 -24.71
C PRO A 330 33.47 4.17 -25.36
N ILE A 331 32.50 3.74 -26.16
CA ILE A 331 31.42 4.54 -26.74
C ILE A 331 30.11 4.02 -26.16
N THR A 332 29.32 4.89 -25.57
CA THR A 332 27.97 4.57 -25.13
C THR A 332 27.01 4.71 -26.29
N LEU A 333 26.52 3.60 -26.82
CA LEU A 333 25.49 3.54 -27.83
C LEU A 333 24.13 3.44 -27.15
N THR A 334 23.26 4.39 -27.41
CA THR A 334 21.85 4.38 -26.94
C THR A 334 20.98 4.01 -28.14
N VAL A 335 20.14 2.99 -27.96
CA VAL A 335 19.19 2.51 -28.96
C VAL A 335 17.78 2.70 -28.40
N ALA A 336 16.97 3.53 -29.03
CA ALA A 336 15.58 3.72 -28.67
C ALA A 336 14.68 3.06 -29.72
N VAL A 337 13.83 2.15 -29.28
CA VAL A 337 12.81 1.46 -30.08
C VAL A 337 11.46 2.07 -29.70
N GLU A 338 10.76 2.63 -30.69
CA GLU A 338 9.40 3.16 -30.53
C GLU A 338 8.41 2.23 -31.26
N GLY A 339 7.24 2.03 -30.66
CA GLY A 339 6.25 1.11 -31.22
C GLY A 339 4.89 1.21 -30.51
N PRO A 340 4.00 0.26 -30.74
CA PRO A 340 2.73 0.22 -30.02
C PRO A 340 2.94 0.02 -28.50
N THR A 341 1.95 0.34 -27.73
CA THR A 341 1.93 0.56 -26.27
C THR A 341 2.42 -0.56 -25.35
N TYR A 342 3.14 -1.57 -25.86
CA TYR A 342 3.57 -2.72 -25.03
C TYR A 342 5.01 -3.13 -25.37
N LEU A 343 5.99 -2.40 -24.82
CA LEU A 343 7.42 -2.69 -25.02
C LEU A 343 8.14 -3.19 -23.77
N ARG A 344 7.44 -3.34 -22.62
CA ARG A 344 8.07 -3.70 -21.35
C ARG A 344 8.84 -5.02 -21.45
N HIS A 345 8.27 -6.03 -22.08
CA HIS A 345 8.85 -7.37 -22.20
C HIS A 345 9.70 -7.57 -23.45
N PHE A 346 9.80 -6.53 -24.32
CA PHE A 346 10.69 -6.60 -25.48
C PHE A 346 12.15 -6.52 -25.04
N GLU A 347 12.97 -7.42 -25.56
CA GLU A 347 14.42 -7.41 -25.43
C GLU A 347 15.05 -7.16 -26.78
N LEU A 348 16.03 -6.24 -26.84
CA LEU A 348 16.74 -5.95 -28.07
C LEU A 348 17.61 -7.17 -28.43
N PRO A 349 17.55 -7.69 -29.65
CA PRO A 349 18.45 -8.75 -30.08
C PRO A 349 19.92 -8.36 -29.91
N PRO A 350 20.80 -9.32 -29.57
CA PRO A 350 22.20 -9.03 -29.35
C PRO A 350 22.83 -8.32 -30.56
N LEU A 351 23.42 -7.14 -30.35
CA LEU A 351 23.99 -6.31 -31.42
C LEU A 351 25.18 -7.00 -32.12
N GLN A 352 25.81 -7.98 -31.49
CA GLN A 352 26.87 -8.81 -32.09
C GLN A 352 26.37 -9.64 -33.28
N GLN A 353 25.08 -9.89 -33.39
CA GLN A 353 24.49 -10.63 -34.52
C GLN A 353 24.36 -9.77 -35.77
N GLN A 354 24.56 -8.45 -35.66
CA GLN A 354 24.58 -7.53 -36.80
C GLN A 354 26.01 -7.44 -37.36
N ALA A 355 26.26 -8.13 -38.48
CA ALA A 355 27.59 -8.26 -39.09
C ALA A 355 28.26 -6.91 -39.29
N ALA A 356 27.54 -5.93 -39.86
CA ALA A 356 28.07 -4.58 -40.15
C ALA A 356 28.61 -3.86 -38.90
N LEU A 357 28.04 -4.16 -37.71
CA LEU A 357 28.47 -3.60 -36.45
C LEU A 357 29.60 -4.44 -35.82
N ALA A 358 29.46 -5.76 -35.81
CA ALA A 358 30.40 -6.69 -35.19
C ALA A 358 31.77 -6.69 -35.84
N GLU A 359 31.83 -6.47 -37.17
CA GLU A 359 33.09 -6.35 -37.92
C GLU A 359 33.93 -5.10 -37.55
N ARG A 360 33.27 -4.03 -37.12
CA ARG A 360 33.89 -2.73 -36.85
C ARG A 360 34.06 -2.42 -35.37
N PHE A 361 33.23 -3.02 -34.53
CA PHE A 361 33.19 -2.72 -33.11
C PHE A 361 33.29 -3.98 -32.27
N ARG A 362 34.01 -3.89 -31.19
CA ARG A 362 33.95 -4.89 -30.09
C ARG A 362 32.75 -4.56 -29.21
N ILE A 363 31.85 -5.52 -29.10
CA ILE A 363 30.59 -5.40 -28.34
C ILE A 363 30.57 -6.46 -27.25
N PRO A 364 30.41 -6.11 -25.96
CA PRO A 364 30.20 -7.07 -24.88
C PRO A 364 28.92 -7.89 -25.10
N GLU A 365 28.90 -9.14 -24.64
CA GLU A 365 27.73 -10.02 -24.74
C GLU A 365 26.57 -9.53 -23.85
N GLU A 366 26.90 -8.99 -22.68
CA GLU A 366 25.92 -8.48 -21.75
C GLU A 366 25.46 -7.06 -22.14
N MET A 367 24.15 -6.89 -22.23
CA MET A 367 23.49 -5.60 -22.41
C MET A 367 22.68 -5.27 -21.16
N ALA A 368 22.73 -4.02 -20.71
CA ALA A 368 21.88 -3.57 -19.62
C ALA A 368 20.40 -3.71 -20.02
N PRO A 369 19.50 -4.13 -19.07
CA PRO A 369 18.07 -4.21 -19.35
C PRO A 369 17.54 -2.85 -19.80
N GLY A 370 16.71 -2.88 -20.86
CA GLY A 370 16.16 -1.65 -21.44
C GLY A 370 15.17 -0.98 -20.49
N ARG A 371 15.18 0.35 -20.46
CA ARG A 371 14.23 1.17 -19.71
C ARG A 371 13.03 1.51 -20.59
N ALA A 372 11.84 1.07 -20.16
CA ALA A 372 10.59 1.41 -20.83
C ALA A 372 10.12 2.81 -20.39
N GLU A 373 9.76 3.65 -21.37
CA GLU A 373 9.21 4.99 -21.20
C GLU A 373 8.03 5.13 -22.18
N ASP A 374 6.81 5.19 -21.69
CA ASP A 374 5.59 5.31 -22.49
C ASP A 374 5.53 4.30 -23.66
N ASN A 375 5.64 4.78 -24.90
CA ASN A 375 5.61 3.99 -26.13
C ASN A 375 6.98 3.65 -26.69
N ARG A 376 8.07 3.87 -25.93
CA ARG A 376 9.44 3.57 -26.33
C ARG A 376 10.20 2.79 -25.27
N LYS A 377 11.19 2.01 -25.72
CA LYS A 377 12.14 1.34 -24.83
C LYS A 377 13.56 1.72 -25.22
N ILE A 378 14.34 2.17 -24.25
CA ILE A 378 15.69 2.68 -24.42
C ILE A 378 16.68 1.64 -23.89
N PHE A 379 17.61 1.24 -24.72
CA PHE A 379 18.70 0.33 -24.40
C PHE A 379 20.02 1.09 -24.46
N THR A 380 20.96 0.71 -23.61
CA THR A 380 22.29 1.29 -23.56
C THR A 380 23.33 0.19 -23.64
N GLN A 381 24.23 0.27 -24.62
CA GLN A 381 25.29 -0.68 -24.85
C GLN A 381 26.63 0.04 -25.00
N THR A 382 27.68 -0.46 -24.34
CA THR A 382 29.02 0.04 -24.58
C THR A 382 29.64 -0.70 -25.75
N ILE A 383 30.13 0.06 -26.76
CA ILE A 383 30.86 -0.49 -27.90
C ILE A 383 32.24 0.15 -27.99
N ARG A 384 33.18 -0.51 -28.69
CA ARG A 384 34.58 0.02 -28.86
C ARG A 384 35.03 -0.15 -30.30
N ALA A 385 35.48 0.90 -30.94
CA ALA A 385 36.00 0.82 -32.30
C ALA A 385 37.27 -0.03 -32.35
N GLN A 386 37.36 -0.93 -33.33
CA GLN A 386 38.51 -1.86 -33.49
C GLN A 386 39.63 -1.29 -34.38
N SER A 387 39.31 -0.32 -35.24
CA SER A 387 40.24 0.27 -36.21
C SER A 387 40.07 1.78 -36.30
N PRO A 388 41.11 2.55 -36.55
CA PRO A 388 41.01 3.98 -36.81
C PRO A 388 40.31 4.31 -38.15
N GLU A 389 40.07 3.30 -38.99
CA GLU A 389 39.37 3.46 -40.27
C GLU A 389 37.85 3.55 -40.09
N VAL A 390 37.35 3.28 -38.88
CA VAL A 390 35.92 3.40 -38.55
C VAL A 390 35.51 4.87 -38.54
N THR A 391 34.69 5.26 -39.51
CA THR A 391 34.21 6.64 -39.68
C THR A 391 32.77 6.85 -39.25
N GLU A 392 32.03 5.77 -39.01
CA GLU A 392 30.62 5.79 -38.60
C GLU A 392 30.22 4.53 -37.87
N ILE A 393 29.20 4.65 -37.03
CA ILE A 393 28.44 3.52 -36.51
C ILE A 393 27.35 3.19 -37.54
N PRO A 394 27.32 1.96 -38.10
CA PRO A 394 26.36 1.60 -39.13
C PRO A 394 24.93 1.61 -38.58
N PRO A 395 23.91 1.70 -39.44
CA PRO A 395 22.51 1.57 -39.06
C PRO A 395 22.24 0.28 -38.27
N ILE A 396 21.52 0.41 -37.17
CA ILE A 396 21.02 -0.74 -36.43
C ILE A 396 19.71 -1.19 -37.07
N GLU A 397 19.60 -2.50 -37.36
CA GLU A 397 18.46 -3.10 -38.03
C GLU A 397 17.61 -3.87 -37.02
N LEU A 398 16.29 -3.69 -37.12
CA LEU A 398 15.30 -4.37 -36.28
C LEU A 398 14.17 -4.91 -37.15
N SER A 399 14.04 -6.23 -37.23
CA SER A 399 12.97 -6.87 -37.99
C SER A 399 11.69 -6.96 -37.17
N TYR A 400 10.56 -6.63 -37.79
CA TYR A 400 9.24 -6.71 -37.18
C TYR A 400 8.20 -7.22 -38.20
N PHE A 401 7.06 -7.69 -37.71
CA PHE A 401 5.93 -8.04 -38.55
C PHE A 401 4.91 -6.90 -38.54
N ASP A 402 4.72 -6.24 -39.67
CA ASP A 402 3.71 -5.19 -39.81
C ASP A 402 2.33 -5.82 -39.99
N THR A 403 1.44 -5.56 -39.03
CA THR A 403 0.07 -6.08 -39.03
C THR A 403 -0.84 -5.42 -40.04
N THR A 404 -0.45 -4.24 -40.59
CA THR A 404 -1.18 -3.49 -41.60
C THR A 404 -0.93 -4.05 -43.00
N THR A 405 0.34 -4.29 -43.33
CA THR A 405 0.75 -4.85 -44.63
C THR A 405 0.70 -6.38 -44.65
N GLY A 406 0.70 -7.02 -43.47
CA GLY A 406 0.78 -8.48 -43.31
C GLY A 406 2.13 -9.05 -43.75
N ARG A 407 3.20 -8.28 -43.66
CA ARG A 407 4.55 -8.65 -44.10
C ARG A 407 5.58 -8.35 -43.04
N TYR A 408 6.73 -9.04 -43.17
CA TYR A 408 7.90 -8.71 -42.39
C TYR A 408 8.59 -7.50 -42.96
N GLU A 409 8.87 -6.52 -42.11
CA GLU A 409 9.55 -5.29 -42.43
C GLU A 409 10.77 -5.08 -41.55
N MET A 410 11.61 -4.12 -41.90
CA MET A 410 12.86 -3.83 -41.19
C MET A 410 12.96 -2.33 -40.90
N ALA A 411 12.92 -2.00 -39.63
CA ALA A 411 13.25 -0.67 -39.14
C ALA A 411 14.79 -0.49 -39.12
N ARG A 412 15.26 0.64 -39.59
CA ARG A 412 16.70 0.99 -39.64
C ARG A 412 16.93 2.33 -38.98
N SER A 413 17.96 2.39 -38.12
CA SER A 413 18.40 3.67 -37.56
C SER A 413 19.24 4.45 -38.58
N ASN A 414 19.44 5.71 -38.31
CA ASN A 414 20.41 6.52 -39.07
C ASN A 414 21.85 6.12 -38.69
N PRO A 415 22.82 6.16 -39.64
CA PRO A 415 24.23 5.99 -39.32
C PRO A 415 24.71 7.17 -38.44
N ILE A 416 25.64 6.92 -37.52
CA ILE A 416 26.18 7.94 -36.63
C ILE A 416 27.63 8.23 -37.01
N PRO A 417 27.98 9.46 -37.46
CA PRO A 417 29.36 9.81 -37.75
C PRO A 417 30.26 9.70 -36.51
N LEU A 418 31.45 9.12 -36.70
CA LEU A 418 32.43 8.90 -35.65
C LEU A 418 33.81 9.30 -36.11
N LYS A 419 34.62 9.90 -35.25
CA LYS A 419 36.03 10.16 -35.49
C LYS A 419 36.86 9.29 -34.55
N VAL A 420 37.54 8.31 -35.13
CA VAL A 420 38.42 7.39 -34.39
C VAL A 420 39.88 7.78 -34.65
N ARG A 421 40.61 8.02 -33.58
CA ARG A 421 42.04 8.34 -33.61
C ARG A 421 42.86 7.11 -33.30
N VAL A 422 44.06 7.05 -33.82
CA VAL A 422 45.04 6.03 -33.45
C VAL A 422 45.38 6.19 -31.97
N THR A 423 45.34 5.13 -31.19
CA THR A 423 45.82 5.15 -29.83
C THR A 423 47.34 5.38 -29.84
N GLN A 424 47.80 6.45 -29.24
CA GLN A 424 49.25 6.61 -29.01
C GLN A 424 49.70 5.55 -27.98
N VAL A 425 50.28 4.50 -28.49
CA VAL A 425 50.99 3.56 -27.64
C VAL A 425 52.28 4.24 -27.26
N VAL A 426 52.42 4.69 -26.03
CA VAL A 426 53.71 5.14 -25.51
C VAL A 426 54.59 3.90 -25.45
N THR A 427 55.50 3.75 -26.40
CA THR A 427 56.47 2.66 -26.44
C THR A 427 57.59 2.95 -25.46
N ALA A 428 58.25 1.91 -24.97
CA ALA A 428 59.41 2.05 -24.08
C ALA A 428 60.53 2.90 -24.70
N SER A 429 60.58 3.01 -26.07
CA SER A 429 61.50 3.88 -26.77
C SER A 429 61.17 5.38 -26.62
N ASP A 430 59.91 5.76 -26.40
CA ASP A 430 59.52 7.14 -26.14
C ASP A 430 59.94 7.59 -24.73
N ALA A 431 60.11 6.63 -23.81
CA ALA A 431 60.65 6.86 -22.47
C ALA A 431 62.18 6.98 -22.43
N GLU A 432 62.89 6.44 -23.43
CA GLU A 432 64.38 6.53 -23.49
C GLU A 432 64.89 7.91 -23.99
N GLY A 433 64.05 8.78 -24.52
CA GLY A 433 64.42 10.12 -24.96
C GLY A 433 64.56 11.18 -23.86
N PHE A 434 64.13 10.88 -22.68
CA PHE A 434 64.17 11.80 -21.54
C PHE A 434 65.38 11.51 -20.67
N ARG A 435 66.55 12.10 -21.02
CA ARG A 435 67.65 12.25 -20.07
C ARG A 435 67.28 13.37 -19.09
N PRO A 436 67.09 13.10 -17.81
CA PRO A 436 66.89 14.17 -16.86
C PRO A 436 68.19 14.93 -16.66
N GLN A 437 68.24 16.18 -17.09
CA GLN A 437 69.20 17.14 -16.61
C GLN A 437 68.90 17.30 -15.09
N ALA A 438 69.89 16.99 -14.27
CA ALA A 438 69.77 17.03 -12.82
C ALA A 438 69.59 18.48 -12.33
N GLU A 439 68.38 18.95 -12.30
CA GLU A 439 67.97 20.08 -11.47
C GLU A 439 67.23 19.51 -10.27
N THR A 440 67.73 19.83 -9.09
CA THR A 440 67.20 19.45 -7.78
C THR A 440 65.78 20.03 -7.65
N ILE A 441 64.80 19.30 -8.08
CA ILE A 441 63.39 19.65 -7.82
C ILE A 441 63.00 18.95 -6.52
N GLU A 442 62.75 19.75 -5.49
CA GLU A 442 62.06 19.30 -4.27
C GLU A 442 60.77 18.55 -4.65
N HIS A 443 60.75 17.27 -4.40
CA HIS A 443 59.54 16.46 -4.61
C HIS A 443 58.44 16.86 -3.63
N VAL A 444 57.53 17.71 -4.10
CA VAL A 444 56.21 17.80 -3.52
C VAL A 444 55.47 16.54 -3.94
N ALA A 445 55.28 15.63 -3.02
CA ALA A 445 54.50 14.42 -3.22
C ALA A 445 53.02 14.82 -3.42
N VAL A 446 52.59 14.90 -4.68
CA VAL A 446 51.13 14.97 -5.01
C VAL A 446 50.61 13.53 -4.94
N ASN A 447 49.98 13.19 -3.81
CA ASN A 447 49.27 11.92 -3.60
C ASN A 447 47.89 11.94 -4.25
N GLU A 448 47.80 12.14 -5.57
CA GLU A 448 46.56 11.96 -6.33
C GLU A 448 46.84 11.09 -7.57
N GLY A 449 46.96 9.80 -7.34
CA GLY A 449 47.02 8.75 -8.35
C GLY A 449 46.47 7.46 -7.76
N ILE A 450 45.87 6.63 -8.63
CA ILE A 450 45.39 5.29 -8.25
C ILE A 450 46.57 4.52 -7.66
N ALA A 451 46.55 4.31 -6.33
CA ALA A 451 47.55 3.52 -5.64
C ALA A 451 47.51 2.09 -6.22
N HIS A 452 48.69 1.59 -6.67
CA HIS A 452 48.82 0.20 -7.06
C HIS A 452 48.56 -0.72 -5.85
N ASN A 453 48.04 -1.88 -6.11
CA ASN A 453 47.73 -2.88 -5.09
C ASN A 453 48.98 -3.16 -4.24
N PHE A 454 48.82 -3.06 -2.92
CA PHE A 454 49.89 -3.43 -1.96
C PHE A 454 50.22 -4.91 -2.14
N THR A 455 51.50 -5.21 -2.43
CA THR A 455 52.00 -6.59 -2.56
C THR A 455 52.44 -7.19 -1.24
N GLU A 456 52.53 -6.36 -0.19
CA GLU A 456 52.92 -6.81 1.15
C GLU A 456 51.71 -6.94 2.06
N LEU A 457 51.43 -8.18 2.49
CA LEU A 457 50.32 -8.51 3.39
C LEU A 457 50.38 -7.83 4.75
N ASP A 458 51.58 -7.40 5.16
CA ASP A 458 51.84 -6.74 6.46
C ASP A 458 51.35 -5.26 6.48
N ALA A 459 51.07 -4.67 5.31
CA ALA A 459 50.51 -3.31 5.18
C ALA A 459 48.98 -3.29 5.29
N LEU A 460 48.32 -4.44 5.27
CA LEU A 460 46.88 -4.56 5.49
C LEU A 460 46.63 -4.54 7.00
N ASP A 461 46.00 -3.49 7.47
CA ASP A 461 45.49 -3.44 8.84
C ASP A 461 44.50 -4.62 9.02
N PRO A 462 44.80 -5.61 9.86
CA PRO A 462 43.93 -6.77 10.00
C PRO A 462 42.59 -6.30 10.56
N GLN A 463 41.56 -6.24 9.71
CA GLN A 463 40.19 -6.04 10.15
C GLN A 463 39.77 -7.28 10.96
N ARG A 464 40.27 -7.42 12.17
CA ARG A 464 39.81 -8.43 13.12
C ARG A 464 38.48 -8.01 13.67
N PHE A 465 37.41 -8.51 13.07
CA PHE A 465 36.09 -8.52 13.68
C PHE A 465 36.07 -9.58 14.80
N GLY A 466 36.67 -9.23 15.92
CA GLY A 466 36.66 -10.08 17.13
C GLY A 466 35.92 -9.37 18.26
N PRO A 467 35.23 -10.09 19.15
CA PRO A 467 34.58 -9.50 20.32
C PRO A 467 35.52 -8.72 21.23
N ASP A 468 36.81 -9.05 21.22
CA ASP A 468 37.89 -8.40 21.95
C ASP A 468 38.24 -7.00 21.43
N VAL A 469 38.20 -6.79 20.12
CA VAL A 469 38.40 -5.47 19.48
C VAL A 469 37.18 -4.57 19.70
N TRP A 470 36.00 -5.16 19.61
CA TRP A 470 34.75 -4.44 19.82
C TRP A 470 34.59 -3.93 21.26
N MET A 471 34.99 -4.75 22.27
CA MET A 471 34.96 -4.37 23.67
C MET A 471 35.98 -3.29 24.06
N ARG A 472 37.04 -3.05 23.29
CA ARG A 472 38.04 -2.00 23.54
C ARG A 472 37.67 -0.63 23.02
N SER A 473 36.65 -0.54 22.15
CA SER A 473 36.17 0.73 21.61
C SER A 473 35.19 1.40 22.58
N ALA A 474 35.45 2.65 22.94
CA ALA A 474 34.55 3.45 23.79
C ALA A 474 33.16 3.63 23.15
N SER A 475 33.08 3.67 21.82
CA SER A 475 31.82 3.75 21.06
C SER A 475 30.96 2.49 21.21
N SER A 476 31.57 1.32 21.33
CA SER A 476 30.85 0.05 21.53
C SER A 476 30.17 -0.02 22.89
N TRP A 477 30.80 0.49 23.92
CA TRP A 477 30.20 0.60 25.25
C TRP A 477 29.04 1.59 25.27
N LEU A 478 29.14 2.66 24.49
CA LEU A 478 28.06 3.64 24.37
C LEU A 478 26.82 3.03 23.70
N ILE A 479 27.02 2.25 22.64
CA ILE A 479 25.93 1.54 21.95
C ILE A 479 25.32 0.45 22.86
N LEU A 480 26.13 -0.27 23.64
CA LEU A 480 25.65 -1.32 24.53
C LEU A 480 24.91 -0.79 25.74
N LEU A 481 25.33 0.35 26.31
CA LEU A 481 24.77 0.91 27.54
C LEU A 481 23.57 1.83 27.27
N LEU A 482 23.47 2.41 26.08
CA LEU A 482 22.39 3.36 25.75
C LEU A 482 20.98 2.73 25.82
N PRO A 483 20.72 1.51 25.31
CA PRO A 483 19.42 0.86 25.43
C PRO A 483 19.00 0.57 26.87
N PRO A 484 19.83 -0.05 27.74
CA PRO A 484 19.41 -0.31 29.13
C PRO A 484 19.25 0.98 29.96
N ILE A 485 20.04 2.04 29.70
CA ILE A 485 19.87 3.34 30.35
C ILE A 485 18.55 3.98 29.90
N ALA A 486 18.24 3.97 28.62
CA ALA A 486 16.98 4.48 28.09
C ALA A 486 15.78 3.70 28.65
N TRP A 487 15.88 2.36 28.72
CA TRP A 487 14.87 1.52 29.32
C TRP A 487 14.70 1.78 30.82
N GLY A 488 15.81 1.92 31.56
CA GLY A 488 15.79 2.27 32.98
C GLY A 488 15.15 3.62 33.27
N ALA A 489 15.44 4.63 32.42
CA ALA A 489 14.81 5.94 32.50
C ALA A 489 13.31 5.87 32.21
N LEU A 490 12.89 5.09 31.20
CA LEU A 490 11.49 4.86 30.87
C LEU A 490 10.77 4.10 31.98
N ALA A 491 11.38 3.02 32.48
CA ALA A 491 10.84 2.24 33.60
C ALA A 491 10.74 3.08 34.88
N GLY A 492 11.74 3.92 35.17
CA GLY A 492 11.72 4.88 36.28
C GLY A 492 10.58 5.89 36.17
N THR A 493 10.35 6.45 35.00
CA THR A 493 9.22 7.39 34.77
C THR A 493 7.87 6.69 34.92
N LEU A 494 7.75 5.44 34.45
CA LEU A 494 6.54 4.62 34.61
C LEU A 494 6.31 4.24 36.07
N LEU A 495 7.37 3.92 36.82
CA LEU A 495 7.30 3.58 38.24
C LEU A 495 6.88 4.79 39.07
N VAL A 496 7.47 5.97 38.79
CA VAL A 496 7.08 7.23 39.43
C VAL A 496 5.61 7.60 39.11
N ARG A 497 5.16 7.32 37.89
CA ARG A 497 3.73 7.47 37.50
C ARG A 497 2.81 6.47 38.23
N ARG A 498 3.26 5.23 38.47
CA ARG A 498 2.49 4.20 39.19
C ARG A 498 2.41 4.47 40.69
N LEU A 499 3.45 5.01 41.29
CA LEU A 499 3.50 5.29 42.74
C LEU A 499 2.78 6.60 43.13
N GLY A 500 2.07 7.25 42.21
CA GLY A 500 1.18 8.39 42.50
C GLY A 500 1.90 9.66 43.00
N GLY A 501 3.21 9.73 42.85
CA GLY A 501 4.01 10.83 43.31
C GLY A 501 4.19 11.94 42.26
N PHE A 502 3.69 13.14 42.57
CA PHE A 502 3.88 14.38 41.83
C PHE A 502 3.12 14.55 40.51
N ARG A 503 1.81 14.70 40.59
CA ARG A 503 1.12 15.59 39.66
C ARG A 503 1.34 17.04 40.16
N PRO A 504 1.94 17.94 39.38
CA PRO A 504 1.93 19.38 39.71
C PRO A 504 0.53 19.93 39.41
N LYS A 505 -0.41 19.72 40.35
CA LYS A 505 -1.82 20.15 40.24
C LYS A 505 -1.92 21.68 39.96
N GLY A 506 -0.94 22.48 40.39
CA GLY A 506 -0.96 23.91 40.21
C GLY A 506 -0.63 24.44 38.81
N ARG A 507 0.14 23.71 37.98
CA ARG A 507 0.47 24.13 36.61
C ARG A 507 -0.64 23.85 35.62
N ALA A 508 -1.33 22.72 35.76
CA ALA A 508 -2.44 22.32 34.86
C ALA A 508 -3.64 23.27 35.05
N ARG A 509 -3.93 23.68 36.28
CA ARG A 509 -5.02 24.63 36.59
C ARG A 509 -4.77 26.03 36.03
N LYS A 510 -3.55 26.57 36.14
CA LYS A 510 -3.20 27.88 35.54
C LYS A 510 -3.23 27.84 34.00
N LEU A 511 -2.87 26.72 33.40
CA LEU A 511 -2.94 26.55 31.94
C LEU A 511 -4.38 26.50 31.42
N ALA A 512 -5.30 25.89 32.18
CA ALA A 512 -6.72 25.78 31.81
C ALA A 512 -7.40 27.15 31.73
N ARG A 513 -7.06 28.10 32.65
CA ARG A 513 -7.57 29.48 32.62
C ARG A 513 -7.07 30.25 31.37
N VAL A 514 -5.78 30.07 31.02
CA VAL A 514 -5.20 30.71 29.82
C VAL A 514 -5.85 30.13 28.55
N GLN A 515 -6.05 28.84 28.52
CA GLN A 515 -6.72 28.16 27.39
C GLN A 515 -8.17 28.60 27.21
N LEU A 516 -8.91 28.82 28.31
CA LEU A 516 -10.26 29.41 28.25
C LEU A 516 -10.22 30.80 27.61
N GLY A 517 -9.28 31.66 28.03
CA GLY A 517 -9.14 33.00 27.47
C GLY A 517 -8.84 33.02 25.98
N VAL A 518 -7.95 32.13 25.51
CA VAL A 518 -7.62 32.00 24.08
C VAL A 518 -8.83 31.48 23.30
N ALA A 519 -9.47 30.43 23.79
CA ALA A 519 -10.63 29.82 23.12
C ALA A 519 -11.82 30.78 23.00
N LEU A 520 -12.09 31.58 24.04
CA LEU A 520 -13.15 32.59 23.98
C LEU A 520 -12.79 33.79 23.09
N ALA A 521 -11.51 34.11 22.92
CA ALA A 521 -11.08 35.15 21.98
C ALA A 521 -11.22 34.70 20.50
N GLU A 522 -11.00 33.43 20.22
CA GLU A 522 -11.08 32.87 18.86
C GLU A 522 -12.51 32.47 18.48
N GLU A 523 -13.27 31.87 19.39
CA GLU A 523 -14.56 31.21 19.11
C GLU A 523 -15.74 31.84 19.91
N GLY A 524 -15.51 32.85 20.71
CA GLY A 524 -16.50 33.45 21.62
C GLY A 524 -17.67 34.21 20.96
N GLN A 525 -17.72 34.23 19.63
CA GLN A 525 -18.84 34.76 18.86
C GLN A 525 -20.01 33.77 18.72
N ASP A 526 -19.81 32.50 19.10
CA ASP A 526 -20.81 31.44 19.07
C ASP A 526 -21.09 30.94 20.49
N HIS A 527 -22.33 31.08 20.95
CA HIS A 527 -22.76 30.69 22.31
C HIS A 527 -22.50 29.20 22.59
N GLY A 528 -22.65 28.32 21.58
CA GLY A 528 -22.43 26.89 21.73
C GLY A 528 -20.95 26.57 21.97
N LYS A 529 -20.07 27.18 21.19
CA LYS A 529 -18.62 26.99 21.33
C LYS A 529 -18.07 27.64 22.61
N ALA A 530 -18.58 28.81 22.96
CA ALA A 530 -18.23 29.49 24.22
C ALA A 530 -18.62 28.64 25.43
N LEU A 531 -19.81 28.06 25.45
CA LEU A 531 -20.25 27.12 26.49
C LEU A 531 -19.38 25.86 26.54
N GLN A 532 -18.99 25.32 25.40
CA GLN A 532 -18.09 24.15 25.36
C GLN A 532 -16.71 24.46 25.93
N SER A 533 -16.19 25.65 25.68
CA SER A 533 -14.91 26.13 26.23
C SER A 533 -14.98 26.32 27.76
N LEU A 534 -16.11 26.81 28.26
CA LEU A 534 -16.38 26.89 29.70
C LEU A 534 -16.49 25.49 30.34
N ARG A 535 -17.18 24.54 29.69
CA ARG A 535 -17.27 23.16 30.15
C ARG A 535 -15.89 22.49 30.21
N ASN A 536 -15.01 22.72 29.23
CA ASN A 536 -13.64 22.22 29.21
C ASN A 536 -12.82 22.79 30.40
N TYR A 537 -12.96 24.06 30.68
CA TYR A 537 -12.33 24.71 31.84
C TYR A 537 -12.80 24.08 33.16
N LEU A 538 -14.11 24.00 33.37
CA LEU A 538 -14.69 23.40 34.58
C LEU A 538 -14.33 21.92 34.75
N ALA A 539 -14.31 21.19 33.65
CA ALA A 539 -13.89 19.79 33.64
C ALA A 539 -12.44 19.61 34.11
N SER A 540 -11.54 20.48 33.64
CA SER A 540 -10.13 20.46 34.05
C SER A 540 -9.93 20.86 35.49
N LYS A 541 -10.81 21.69 36.04
CA LYS A 541 -10.81 22.12 37.45
C LYS A 541 -11.34 21.06 38.39
N LEU A 542 -12.39 20.36 37.98
CA LEU A 542 -13.11 19.32 38.76
C LEU A 542 -12.62 17.90 38.51
N ASP A 543 -11.64 17.67 37.61
CA ASP A 543 -11.15 16.37 37.17
C ASP A 543 -12.30 15.47 36.59
N ALA A 544 -13.24 16.09 35.86
CA ALA A 544 -14.45 15.52 35.30
C ALA A 544 -14.39 15.46 33.76
N ARG A 545 -15.34 14.77 33.10
CA ARG A 545 -15.41 14.72 31.64
C ARG A 545 -16.23 15.90 31.10
N ALA A 546 -15.63 16.70 30.18
CA ALA A 546 -16.21 17.93 29.65
C ALA A 546 -17.47 17.75 28.79
N SER A 547 -17.65 16.60 28.13
CA SER A 547 -18.66 16.40 27.07
C SER A 547 -20.13 16.35 27.54
N ALA A 548 -20.40 16.30 28.85
CA ALA A 548 -21.74 16.16 29.39
C ALA A 548 -21.96 16.97 30.70
N LEU A 549 -21.13 17.98 31.00
CA LEU A 549 -21.27 18.74 32.22
C LEU A 549 -22.46 19.70 32.11
N THR A 550 -23.44 19.52 33.01
CA THR A 550 -24.55 20.48 33.25
C THR A 550 -24.24 21.32 34.48
N PHE A 551 -25.02 22.40 34.68
CA PHE A 551 -24.86 23.23 35.88
C PHE A 551 -25.04 22.40 37.18
N ALA A 552 -26.00 21.48 37.21
CA ALA A 552 -26.25 20.60 38.36
C ALA A 552 -25.03 19.71 38.75
N ASP A 553 -24.22 19.33 37.75
CA ASP A 553 -23.03 18.48 37.96
C ASP A 553 -21.87 19.28 38.59
N VAL A 554 -21.78 20.59 38.31
CA VAL A 554 -20.67 21.41 38.76
C VAL A 554 -21.00 22.20 40.06
N GLU A 555 -22.27 22.48 40.36
CA GLU A 555 -22.70 23.24 41.51
C GLU A 555 -22.21 22.64 42.84
N ARG A 556 -22.51 21.37 43.10
CA ARG A 556 -22.12 20.71 44.36
C ARG A 556 -20.61 20.63 44.57
N PRO A 557 -19.81 20.19 43.57
CA PRO A 557 -18.35 20.16 43.71
C PRO A 557 -17.72 21.55 43.92
N LEU A 558 -18.20 22.59 43.21
CA LEU A 558 -17.68 23.95 43.35
C LEU A 558 -18.03 24.56 44.72
N ARG A 559 -19.26 24.35 45.19
CA ARG A 559 -19.67 24.76 46.54
C ARG A 559 -18.85 24.07 47.64
N ALA A 560 -18.55 22.77 47.46
CA ALA A 560 -17.70 22.01 48.38
C ALA A 560 -16.24 22.48 48.39
N GLN A 561 -15.77 23.13 47.31
CA GLN A 561 -14.43 23.71 47.19
C GLN A 561 -14.37 25.19 47.64
N GLY A 562 -15.48 25.81 48.04
CA GLY A 562 -15.53 27.15 48.62
C GLY A 562 -16.03 28.24 47.67
N ALA A 563 -16.67 27.88 46.54
CA ALA A 563 -17.29 28.87 45.67
C ALA A 563 -18.46 29.59 46.38
N SER A 564 -18.54 30.89 46.22
CA SER A 564 -19.62 31.70 46.79
C SER A 564 -20.94 31.50 46.06
N ASP A 565 -22.08 31.65 46.78
CA ASP A 565 -23.40 31.55 46.18
C ASP A 565 -23.62 32.58 45.06
N ALA A 566 -22.98 33.76 45.13
CA ALA A 566 -23.03 34.78 44.08
C ALA A 566 -22.32 34.33 42.78
N THR A 567 -21.17 33.69 42.91
CA THR A 567 -20.41 33.16 41.76
C THR A 567 -21.16 31.98 41.12
N LEU A 568 -21.78 31.09 41.92
CA LEU A 568 -22.60 29.98 41.45
C LEU A 568 -23.87 30.45 40.71
N GLU A 569 -24.53 31.52 41.21
CA GLU A 569 -25.70 32.10 40.55
C GLU A 569 -25.34 32.74 39.20
N THR A 570 -24.18 33.43 39.13
CA THR A 570 -23.67 33.95 37.86
C THR A 570 -23.34 32.85 36.88
N LEU A 571 -22.72 31.75 37.34
CA LEU A 571 -22.41 30.58 36.51
C LEU A 571 -23.68 29.91 35.97
N LYS A 572 -24.73 29.81 36.81
CA LYS A 572 -26.03 29.28 36.40
C LYS A 572 -26.67 30.12 35.32
N GLN A 573 -26.70 31.44 35.48
CA GLN A 573 -27.24 32.36 34.48
C GLN A 573 -26.51 32.23 33.14
N ILE A 574 -25.18 32.03 33.13
CA ILE A 574 -24.39 31.81 31.93
C ILE A 574 -24.79 30.49 31.24
N PHE A 575 -24.97 29.39 31.98
CA PHE A 575 -25.42 28.12 31.43
C PHE A 575 -26.81 28.24 30.84
N ASP A 576 -27.78 28.81 31.60
CA ASP A 576 -29.17 28.99 31.20
C ASP A 576 -29.29 29.86 29.92
N GLU A 577 -28.50 30.96 29.85
CA GLU A 577 -28.47 31.86 28.70
C GLU A 577 -27.89 31.18 27.44
N CYS A 578 -26.77 30.46 27.58
CA CYS A 578 -26.19 29.73 26.45
C CYS A 578 -27.06 28.56 25.96
N GLU A 579 -27.71 27.85 26.88
CA GLU A 579 -28.62 26.76 26.54
C GLU A 579 -29.91 27.28 25.90
N ALA A 580 -30.48 28.40 26.39
CA ALA A 580 -31.63 29.05 25.78
C ALA A 580 -31.36 29.49 24.33
N HIS A 581 -30.18 30.05 24.07
CA HIS A 581 -29.76 30.41 22.70
C HIS A 581 -29.58 29.21 21.79
N HIS A 582 -29.09 28.10 22.32
CA HIS A 582 -28.92 26.86 21.54
C HIS A 582 -30.25 26.22 21.12
N TYR A 583 -31.31 26.34 21.95
CA TYR A 583 -32.61 25.71 21.70
C TYR A 583 -33.69 26.67 21.14
N ALA A 584 -33.64 27.98 21.38
CA ALA A 584 -34.72 28.90 21.05
C ALA A 584 -34.43 29.89 19.90
N GLY A 585 -33.23 29.98 19.40
CA GLY A 585 -32.90 30.70 18.15
C GLY A 585 -33.18 32.20 18.14
N GLY A 586 -32.87 32.93 19.21
CA GLY A 586 -32.80 34.39 19.15
C GLY A 586 -33.47 35.14 20.30
N GLY A 587 -32.76 36.14 20.88
CA GLY A 587 -33.30 37.11 21.80
C GLY A 587 -32.56 37.18 23.16
N GLY A 588 -31.23 37.05 23.17
CA GLY A 588 -30.40 37.26 24.37
C GLY A 588 -29.25 38.24 24.10
N ASN A 589 -28.40 38.43 25.10
CA ASN A 589 -27.20 39.26 25.00
C ASN A 589 -26.26 38.76 23.88
N PRO A 590 -25.50 39.66 23.24
CA PRO A 590 -24.50 39.27 22.24
C PRO A 590 -23.51 38.24 22.80
N ALA A 591 -23.12 37.26 22.03
CA ALA A 591 -22.19 36.18 22.47
C ALA A 591 -20.87 36.74 23.06
N VAL A 592 -20.43 37.87 22.58
CA VAL A 592 -19.23 38.59 23.09
C VAL A 592 -19.42 39.05 24.54
N GLU A 593 -20.62 39.53 24.92
CA GLU A 593 -20.92 39.96 26.30
C GLU A 593 -21.01 38.74 27.24
N VAL A 594 -21.58 37.64 26.77
CA VAL A 594 -21.64 36.39 27.53
C VAL A 594 -20.23 35.82 27.73
N SER A 595 -19.36 35.89 26.72
CA SER A 595 -17.96 35.47 26.82
C SER A 595 -17.15 36.31 27.82
N ALA A 596 -17.40 37.60 27.88
CA ALA A 596 -16.78 38.46 28.88
C ALA A 596 -17.21 38.06 30.32
N ARG A 597 -18.50 37.80 30.53
CA ARG A 597 -19.03 37.33 31.83
C ARG A 597 -18.49 35.91 32.19
N MET A 598 -18.24 35.06 31.23
CA MET A 598 -17.58 33.75 31.44
C MET A 598 -16.16 33.94 31.98
N LEU A 599 -15.40 34.89 31.44
CA LEU A 599 -14.05 35.19 31.90
C LEU A 599 -14.05 35.76 33.33
N GLU A 600 -14.96 36.68 33.63
CA GLU A 600 -15.11 37.25 34.97
C GLU A 600 -15.51 36.18 36.00
N CYS A 601 -16.45 35.29 35.64
CA CYS A 601 -16.86 34.20 36.49
C CYS A 601 -15.70 33.19 36.72
N ALA A 602 -14.91 32.86 35.67
CA ALA A 602 -13.74 32.03 35.81
C ALA A 602 -12.66 32.67 36.71
N ASP A 603 -12.46 33.98 36.63
CA ASP A 603 -11.53 34.72 37.50
C ASP A 603 -12.00 34.75 38.95
N ALA A 604 -13.31 34.87 39.19
CA ALA A 604 -13.90 34.76 40.52
C ALA A 604 -13.69 33.37 41.12
N LEU A 605 -13.93 32.31 40.31
CA LEU A 605 -13.68 30.91 40.70
C LEU A 605 -12.18 30.64 40.97
N GLU A 606 -11.26 31.22 40.20
CA GLU A 606 -9.83 31.09 40.49
C GLU A 606 -9.43 31.77 41.80
N LYS A 607 -10.09 32.86 42.16
CA LYS A 607 -9.82 33.63 43.39
C LYS A 607 -10.41 32.94 44.63
N GLU A 608 -11.58 32.31 44.49
CA GLU A 608 -12.29 31.67 45.60
C GLU A 608 -11.80 30.23 45.87
N ILE A 609 -11.43 29.49 44.82
CA ILE A 609 -11.11 28.04 44.93
C ILE A 609 -9.60 27.78 44.67
N GLY A 610 -8.86 28.76 44.14
CA GLY A 610 -7.47 28.72 43.66
C GLY A 610 -6.35 28.36 44.50
#